data_da3629da71eed7ac4f95e0e825816319
#
_entry.id   da3629da71eed7ac4f95e0e825816319
#
_cell.length_a   1.000
_cell.length_b   1.000
_cell.length_c   1.000
_cell.angle_alpha   90.00
_cell.angle_beta   90.00
_cell.angle_gamma   90.00
#
_symmetry.space_group_name_H-M   'P 1'
#
loop_
_entity.id
_entity.type
_entity.pdbx_description
1 polymer ?
#
loop_
_entity_poly.entity_id
_entity_poly.type
_entity_poly.pdbx_seq_one_letter_code
_entity_poly.pdbx_strand_id
1 'polypeptide(L)'
;LKRELISTSDGSKTLLISELKETYHSKHGALQEANHVFIKNGLNLTNSYEINILELGFGTGLNVLVTFDEYLRNDKNHVINYFGVEKYPIFLQEATELSYSELFPNPIVQNMSLKIHETEWEKLVELDVNFYLKKIKDDFFNIKNMDLPPVDLVYFDCFGARVQPDLWEKELFEIVASKMKTGSLLTTYSSKGSVRRALQELGFEVEKKQGPPGKREMINAWKK
;
A
#
# COMPACT_ATOMS: atom_id res chain seq x y z
N LEU A 1 3.24 -20.38 3.34
CA LEU A 1 4.35 -19.72 2.63
C LEU A 1 5.53 -19.59 3.58
N LYS A 2 6.69 -20.14 3.19
CA LYS A 2 7.93 -19.94 3.95
C LYS A 2 8.50 -18.57 3.60
N ARG A 3 8.68 -17.71 4.61
CA ARG A 3 9.25 -16.38 4.48
C ARG A 3 10.60 -16.32 5.16
N GLU A 4 11.54 -15.60 4.56
CA GLU A 4 12.89 -15.40 5.09
C GLU A 4 13.19 -13.92 5.18
N LEU A 5 13.75 -13.48 6.31
CA LEU A 5 14.11 -12.08 6.52
C LEU A 5 15.37 -11.75 5.73
N ILE A 6 15.34 -10.65 4.96
CA ILE A 6 16.50 -10.11 4.25
C ILE A 6 16.60 -8.61 4.43
N SER A 7 17.83 -8.05 4.30
CA SER A 7 18.05 -6.61 4.31
C SER A 7 18.04 -6.05 2.89
N THR A 8 17.55 -4.82 2.75
CA THR A 8 17.56 -4.05 1.50
C THR A 8 18.68 -3.02 1.51
N SER A 9 18.93 -2.35 0.37
CA SER A 9 20.07 -1.44 0.22
C SER A 9 19.94 -0.15 1.04
N ASP A 10 18.74 0.24 1.47
CA ASP A 10 18.52 1.41 2.33
C ASP A 10 18.57 1.08 3.85
N GLY A 11 18.94 -0.17 4.18
CA GLY A 11 19.04 -0.64 5.56
C GLY A 11 17.72 -1.16 6.14
N SER A 12 16.59 -0.97 5.45
CA SER A 12 15.33 -1.59 5.85
C SER A 12 15.36 -3.11 5.64
N LYS A 13 14.47 -3.83 6.32
CA LYS A 13 14.30 -5.26 6.15
C LYS A 13 13.05 -5.56 5.33
N THR A 14 13.04 -6.71 4.66
CA THR A 14 11.88 -7.22 3.94
C THR A 14 11.82 -8.75 4.03
N LEU A 15 10.71 -9.33 3.61
CA LEU A 15 10.50 -10.77 3.60
C LEU A 15 10.67 -11.30 2.17
N LEU A 16 11.46 -12.35 2.02
CA LEU A 16 11.61 -13.13 0.81
C LEU A 16 10.72 -14.38 0.89
N ILE A 17 9.89 -14.60 -0.12
CA ILE A 17 9.19 -15.88 -0.32
C ILE A 17 10.05 -16.73 -1.25
N SER A 18 10.79 -17.67 -0.66
CA SER A 18 11.78 -18.48 -1.39
C SER A 18 11.17 -19.29 -2.54
N GLU A 19 9.96 -19.83 -2.35
CA GLU A 19 9.20 -20.60 -3.34
C GLU A 19 8.84 -19.78 -4.59
N LEU A 20 8.54 -18.49 -4.41
CA LEU A 20 8.19 -17.56 -5.47
C LEU A 20 9.39 -16.78 -6.02
N LYS A 21 10.54 -16.84 -5.32
CA LYS A 21 11.71 -15.99 -5.58
C LYS A 21 11.35 -14.50 -5.66
N GLU A 22 10.43 -14.07 -4.78
CA GLU A 22 9.89 -12.72 -4.74
C GLU A 22 10.01 -12.13 -3.33
N THR A 23 10.21 -10.82 -3.25
CA THR A 23 10.29 -10.08 -2.00
C THR A 23 9.07 -9.18 -1.83
N TYR A 24 8.68 -8.93 -0.59
CA TYR A 24 7.56 -8.01 -0.30
C TYR A 24 7.85 -6.60 -0.81
N HIS A 25 9.11 -6.15 -0.75
CA HIS A 25 9.53 -4.82 -1.22
C HIS A 25 10.77 -4.93 -2.09
N SER A 26 11.11 -3.81 -2.75
CA SER A 26 12.32 -3.69 -3.55
C SER A 26 13.59 -3.95 -2.71
N LYS A 27 14.51 -4.74 -3.25
CA LYS A 27 15.86 -4.91 -2.66
C LYS A 27 16.69 -3.64 -2.69
N HIS A 28 16.30 -2.64 -3.48
CA HIS A 28 16.97 -1.33 -3.56
C HIS A 28 16.62 -0.41 -2.39
N GLY A 29 15.53 -0.70 -1.64
CA GLY A 29 15.12 0.03 -0.45
C GLY A 29 13.60 -0.02 -0.28
N ALA A 30 13.14 -0.69 0.79
CA ALA A 30 11.71 -0.81 1.06
C ALA A 30 11.12 0.54 1.51
N LEU A 31 11.80 1.23 2.43
CA LEU A 31 11.34 2.52 2.92
C LEU A 31 11.35 3.59 1.83
N GLN A 32 12.41 3.62 1.00
CA GLN A 32 12.51 4.58 -0.11
C GLN A 32 11.43 4.34 -1.15
N GLU A 33 11.13 3.07 -1.49
CA GLU A 33 10.07 2.73 -2.44
C GLU A 33 8.70 3.16 -1.91
N ALA A 34 8.37 2.81 -0.65
CA ALA A 34 7.10 3.15 -0.02
C ALA A 34 6.88 4.68 0.00
N ASN A 35 7.87 5.45 0.45
CA ASN A 35 7.80 6.91 0.45
C ASN A 35 7.66 7.50 -0.96
N HIS A 36 8.39 6.96 -1.94
CA HIS A 36 8.34 7.47 -3.30
C HIS A 36 6.99 7.21 -3.97
N VAL A 37 6.50 5.96 -3.90
CA VAL A 37 5.30 5.52 -4.62
C VAL A 37 4.04 6.01 -3.91
N PHE A 38 3.93 5.75 -2.60
CA PHE A 38 2.67 5.89 -1.89
C PHE A 38 2.52 7.23 -1.17
N ILE A 39 3.62 7.85 -0.74
CA ILE A 39 3.55 9.17 -0.12
C ILE A 39 3.70 10.27 -1.16
N LYS A 40 4.87 10.39 -1.79
CA LYS A 40 5.18 11.47 -2.73
C LYS A 40 4.27 11.48 -3.97
N ASN A 41 4.02 10.30 -4.56
CA ASN A 41 3.20 10.15 -5.76
C ASN A 41 1.79 9.61 -5.46
N GLY A 42 1.40 9.50 -4.22
CA GLY A 42 0.09 9.08 -3.75
C GLY A 42 -0.53 10.10 -2.81
N LEU A 43 -0.33 9.94 -1.50
CA LEU A 43 -0.99 10.73 -0.45
C LEU A 43 -0.83 12.25 -0.66
N ASN A 44 0.38 12.72 -0.98
CA ASN A 44 0.68 14.15 -1.14
C ASN A 44 0.08 14.79 -2.40
N LEU A 45 -0.59 13.99 -3.25
CA LEU A 45 -1.36 14.48 -4.39
C LEU A 45 -2.87 14.56 -4.10
N THR A 46 -3.31 14.13 -2.91
CA THR A 46 -4.71 14.23 -2.49
C THR A 46 -4.93 15.52 -1.68
N ASN A 47 -6.05 16.21 -1.96
CA ASN A 47 -6.36 17.49 -1.31
C ASN A 47 -7.60 17.42 -0.41
N SER A 48 -8.15 16.23 -0.15
CA SER A 48 -9.32 16.05 0.69
C SER A 48 -8.96 16.16 2.18
N TYR A 49 -9.86 16.74 2.98
CA TYR A 49 -9.72 16.74 4.44
C TYR A 49 -9.86 15.32 5.01
N GLU A 50 -10.83 14.56 4.51
CA GLU A 50 -11.01 13.15 4.83
C GLU A 50 -10.57 12.31 3.62
N ILE A 51 -9.65 11.36 3.87
CA ILE A 51 -9.02 10.53 2.84
C ILE A 51 -9.27 9.07 3.18
N ASN A 52 -10.04 8.39 2.32
CA ASN A 52 -10.26 6.95 2.39
C ASN A 52 -9.22 6.25 1.51
N ILE A 53 -8.28 5.56 2.12
CA ILE A 53 -7.20 4.83 1.45
C ILE A 53 -7.56 3.35 1.39
N LEU A 54 -7.49 2.74 0.21
CA LEU A 54 -7.57 1.30 0.01
C LEU A 54 -6.19 0.77 -0.43
N GLU A 55 -5.61 -0.10 0.35
CA GLU A 55 -4.37 -0.79 0.02
C GLU A 55 -4.65 -2.25 -0.37
N LEU A 56 -4.19 -2.65 -1.53
CA LEU A 56 -4.10 -4.05 -1.95
C LEU A 56 -2.69 -4.56 -1.67
N GLY A 57 -2.57 -5.46 -0.70
CA GLY A 57 -1.30 -5.98 -0.20
C GLY A 57 -0.82 -5.26 1.06
N PHE A 58 -1.58 -5.37 2.18
CA PHE A 58 -1.15 -4.84 3.48
C PHE A 58 0.24 -5.37 3.89
N GLY A 59 0.53 -6.62 3.58
CA GLY A 59 1.83 -7.26 3.73
C GLY A 59 2.49 -7.04 5.08
N THR A 60 3.60 -6.30 5.08
CA THR A 60 4.39 -6.00 6.27
C THR A 60 3.93 -4.76 7.03
N GLY A 61 2.91 -4.06 6.55
CA GLY A 61 2.38 -2.83 7.15
C GLY A 61 3.26 -1.59 6.94
N LEU A 62 4.30 -1.66 6.11
CA LEU A 62 5.20 -0.52 5.89
C LEU A 62 4.48 0.70 5.31
N ASN A 63 3.55 0.48 4.37
CA ASN A 63 2.81 1.59 3.74
C ASN A 63 1.89 2.32 4.74
N VAL A 64 1.31 1.61 5.70
CA VAL A 64 0.58 2.23 6.82
C VAL A 64 1.50 3.10 7.65
N LEU A 65 2.72 2.61 7.98
CA LEU A 65 3.68 3.34 8.80
C LEU A 65 4.17 4.62 8.12
N VAL A 66 4.53 4.57 6.84
CA VAL A 66 4.94 5.78 6.11
C VAL A 66 3.77 6.76 5.94
N THR A 67 2.55 6.25 5.78
CA THR A 67 1.33 7.09 5.73
C THR A 67 1.09 7.77 7.08
N PHE A 68 1.28 7.04 8.18
CA PHE A 68 1.13 7.57 9.53
C PHE A 68 2.23 8.59 9.87
N ASP A 69 3.48 8.35 9.46
CA ASP A 69 4.59 9.30 9.62
C ASP A 69 4.31 10.61 8.89
N GLU A 70 3.83 10.53 7.64
CA GLU A 70 3.45 11.71 6.84
C GLU A 70 2.25 12.45 7.44
N TYR A 71 1.24 11.73 7.94
CA TYR A 71 0.11 12.30 8.65
C TYR A 71 0.54 13.12 9.88
N LEU A 72 1.51 12.61 10.67
CA LEU A 72 2.06 13.34 11.80
C LEU A 72 2.86 14.57 11.36
N ARG A 73 3.60 14.49 10.26
CA ARG A 73 4.38 15.62 9.71
C ARG A 73 3.49 16.75 9.20
N ASN A 74 2.30 16.42 8.74
CA ASN A 74 1.29 17.38 8.29
C ASN A 74 0.38 17.88 9.43
N ASP A 75 0.86 17.85 10.69
CA ASP A 75 0.16 18.34 11.88
C ASP A 75 -1.24 17.74 12.08
N LYS A 76 -1.46 16.50 11.61
CA LYS A 76 -2.74 15.77 11.71
C LYS A 76 -3.93 16.51 11.07
N ASN A 77 -3.68 17.26 10.02
CA ASN A 77 -4.68 18.08 9.35
C ASN A 77 -5.70 17.31 8.50
N HIS A 78 -5.56 15.98 8.42
CA HIS A 78 -6.46 15.10 7.67
C HIS A 78 -7.14 14.10 8.59
N VAL A 79 -8.29 13.60 8.17
CA VAL A 79 -8.86 12.35 8.68
C VAL A 79 -8.45 11.24 7.73
N ILE A 80 -7.72 10.24 8.21
CA ILE A 80 -7.27 9.09 7.41
C ILE A 80 -8.06 7.85 7.82
N ASN A 81 -8.81 7.30 6.88
CA ASN A 81 -9.43 6.00 7.01
C ASN A 81 -8.67 5.01 6.12
N TYR A 82 -7.87 4.15 6.72
CA TYR A 82 -6.99 3.21 6.01
C TYR A 82 -7.56 1.79 6.03
N PHE A 83 -7.80 1.23 4.83
CA PHE A 83 -8.32 -0.11 4.61
C PHE A 83 -7.26 -0.96 3.92
N GLY A 84 -6.59 -1.84 4.66
CA GLY A 84 -5.55 -2.72 4.12
C GLY A 84 -6.08 -4.14 3.91
N VAL A 85 -6.10 -4.62 2.67
CA VAL A 85 -6.53 -5.97 2.31
C VAL A 85 -5.33 -6.89 2.18
N GLU A 86 -5.38 -8.07 2.81
CA GLU A 86 -4.30 -9.07 2.79
C GLU A 86 -4.87 -10.48 2.90
N LYS A 87 -4.52 -11.35 1.97
CA LYS A 87 -4.97 -12.74 1.97
C LYS A 87 -4.16 -13.63 2.90
N TYR A 88 -2.87 -13.37 3.04
CA TYR A 88 -1.90 -14.19 3.77
C TYR A 88 -1.11 -13.37 4.80
N PRO A 89 -1.76 -12.87 5.87
CA PRO A 89 -1.11 -12.03 6.87
C PRO A 89 0.22 -12.61 7.37
N ILE A 90 1.16 -11.74 7.65
CA ILE A 90 2.40 -12.13 8.33
C ILE A 90 2.11 -12.40 9.81
N PHE A 91 2.95 -13.19 10.46
CA PHE A 91 2.88 -13.42 11.90
C PHE A 91 3.47 -12.22 12.67
N LEU A 92 3.00 -12.02 13.90
CA LEU A 92 3.54 -10.96 14.77
C LEU A 92 5.05 -11.11 15.01
N GLN A 93 5.56 -12.34 15.07
CA GLN A 93 7.00 -12.59 15.15
C GLN A 93 7.74 -12.04 13.92
N GLU A 94 7.24 -12.28 12.71
CA GLU A 94 7.83 -11.74 11.46
C GLU A 94 7.81 -10.21 11.47
N ALA A 95 6.73 -9.59 11.94
CA ALA A 95 6.62 -8.14 12.09
C ALA A 95 7.66 -7.59 13.10
N THR A 96 7.90 -8.30 14.20
CA THR A 96 8.93 -7.94 15.19
C THR A 96 10.33 -8.02 14.60
N GLU A 97 10.64 -9.08 13.85
CA GLU A 97 11.95 -9.29 13.22
C GLU A 97 12.26 -8.26 12.12
N LEU A 98 11.24 -7.69 11.46
CA LEU A 98 11.39 -6.61 10.50
C LEU A 98 11.96 -5.32 11.13
N SER A 99 11.74 -5.10 12.43
CA SER A 99 12.30 -3.98 13.21
C SER A 99 11.98 -2.61 12.58
N TYR A 100 10.80 -2.40 12.02
CA TYR A 100 10.46 -1.15 11.35
C TYR A 100 10.45 0.07 12.28
N SER A 101 10.37 -0.13 13.61
CA SER A 101 10.58 0.94 14.57
C SER A 101 11.92 1.67 14.40
N GLU A 102 12.96 0.97 13.96
CA GLU A 102 14.30 1.53 13.76
C GLU A 102 14.39 2.45 12.52
N LEU A 103 13.41 2.39 11.62
CA LEU A 103 13.40 3.18 10.37
C LEU A 103 12.94 4.63 10.57
N PHE A 104 12.25 4.90 11.67
CA PHE A 104 11.60 6.18 11.91
C PHE A 104 12.23 6.92 13.09
N PRO A 105 12.55 8.21 12.95
CA PRO A 105 13.08 9.00 14.06
C PRO A 105 12.02 9.38 15.10
N ASN A 106 10.73 9.38 14.72
CA ASN A 106 9.64 9.79 15.59
C ASN A 106 9.22 8.63 16.52
N PRO A 107 9.33 8.77 17.88
CA PRO A 107 8.96 7.73 18.82
C PRO A 107 7.49 7.27 18.71
N ILE A 108 6.58 8.15 18.28
CA ILE A 108 5.17 7.79 18.06
C ILE A 108 5.04 6.77 16.94
N VAL A 109 5.76 6.97 15.83
CA VAL A 109 5.80 6.02 14.70
C VAL A 109 6.51 4.72 15.09
N GLN A 110 7.60 4.81 15.87
CA GLN A 110 8.30 3.63 16.41
C GLN A 110 7.33 2.72 17.19
N ASN A 111 6.56 3.30 18.10
CA ASN A 111 5.57 2.57 18.90
C ASN A 111 4.41 2.01 18.04
N MET A 112 4.09 2.67 16.91
CA MET A 112 3.05 2.24 16.00
C MET A 112 3.43 0.98 15.21
N SER A 113 4.73 0.72 15.01
CA SER A 113 5.24 -0.34 14.13
C SER A 113 4.72 -1.76 14.45
N LEU A 114 4.56 -2.10 15.72
CA LEU A 114 3.94 -3.36 16.14
C LEU A 114 2.44 -3.22 16.41
N LYS A 115 2.01 -2.07 16.92
CA LYS A 115 0.61 -1.82 17.24
C LYS A 115 -0.32 -2.07 16.05
N ILE A 116 0.08 -1.72 14.83
CA ILE A 116 -0.72 -1.99 13.61
C ILE A 116 -0.94 -3.49 13.37
N HIS A 117 0.01 -4.35 13.74
CA HIS A 117 -0.13 -5.80 13.62
C HIS A 117 -0.99 -6.41 14.72
N GLU A 118 -0.96 -5.83 15.91
CA GLU A 118 -1.73 -6.27 17.08
C GLU A 118 -3.21 -5.89 16.99
N THR A 119 -3.60 -4.91 16.16
CA THR A 119 -5.01 -4.56 15.98
C THR A 119 -5.80 -5.76 15.45
N GLU A 120 -7.06 -5.87 15.85
CA GLU A 120 -7.94 -6.92 15.36
C GLU A 120 -8.23 -6.76 13.86
N TRP A 121 -8.26 -7.88 13.15
CA TRP A 121 -8.74 -7.93 11.77
C TRP A 121 -10.25 -7.69 11.72
N GLU A 122 -10.76 -7.16 10.61
CA GLU A 122 -12.17 -6.83 10.33
C GLU A 122 -12.75 -5.69 11.21
N LYS A 123 -11.98 -5.14 12.12
CA LYS A 123 -12.37 -4.01 12.95
C LYS A 123 -11.73 -2.70 12.48
N LEU A 124 -12.52 -1.63 12.45
CA LEU A 124 -11.98 -0.27 12.34
C LEU A 124 -11.47 0.16 13.71
N VAL A 125 -10.18 0.43 13.80
CA VAL A 125 -9.50 0.79 15.05
C VAL A 125 -8.89 2.18 14.90
N GLU A 126 -9.14 3.06 15.87
CA GLU A 126 -8.46 4.34 15.97
C GLU A 126 -7.04 4.13 16.49
N LEU A 127 -6.04 4.42 15.67
CA LEU A 127 -4.62 4.32 16.03
C LEU A 127 -4.10 5.61 16.69
N ASP A 128 -4.58 6.73 16.21
CA ASP A 128 -4.35 8.09 16.72
C ASP A 128 -5.58 8.94 16.39
N VAL A 129 -5.67 10.15 16.94
CA VAL A 129 -6.75 11.12 16.62
C VAL A 129 -6.86 11.27 15.11
N ASN A 130 -8.04 11.01 14.55
CA ASN A 130 -8.29 11.10 13.10
C ASN A 130 -7.47 10.13 12.22
N PHE A 131 -6.84 9.10 12.76
CA PHE A 131 -6.19 8.06 11.97
C PHE A 131 -6.77 6.68 12.34
N TYR A 132 -7.49 6.09 11.41
CA TYR A 132 -8.21 4.84 11.57
C TYR A 132 -7.63 3.76 10.65
N LEU A 133 -7.51 2.53 11.16
CA LEU A 133 -7.05 1.37 10.41
C LEU A 133 -8.09 0.26 10.48
N LYS A 134 -8.46 -0.28 9.33
CA LYS A 134 -9.16 -1.56 9.21
C LYS A 134 -8.32 -2.51 8.36
N LYS A 135 -7.85 -3.60 8.97
CA LYS A 135 -7.22 -4.70 8.25
C LYS A 135 -8.30 -5.70 7.84
N ILE A 136 -8.29 -6.13 6.58
CA ILE A 136 -9.28 -7.04 6.01
C ILE A 136 -8.54 -8.28 5.49
N LYS A 137 -8.86 -9.45 6.07
CA LYS A 137 -8.24 -10.72 5.67
C LYS A 137 -9.09 -11.39 4.61
N ASP A 138 -8.88 -11.02 3.35
CA ASP A 138 -9.66 -11.56 2.23
C ASP A 138 -8.86 -11.53 0.92
N ASP A 139 -9.41 -12.16 -0.11
CA ASP A 139 -8.92 -12.09 -1.48
C ASP A 139 -9.28 -10.74 -2.11
N PHE A 140 -8.37 -10.17 -2.92
CA PHE A 140 -8.61 -8.88 -3.59
C PHE A 140 -9.83 -8.90 -4.52
N PHE A 141 -10.14 -10.03 -5.15
CA PHE A 141 -11.34 -10.17 -5.98
C PHE A 141 -12.65 -10.07 -5.20
N ASN A 142 -12.61 -10.23 -3.88
CA ASN A 142 -13.77 -10.05 -3.00
C ASN A 142 -14.01 -8.58 -2.61
N ILE A 143 -13.12 -7.65 -2.95
CA ILE A 143 -13.31 -6.20 -2.71
C ILE A 143 -14.65 -5.71 -3.26
N LYS A 144 -15.14 -6.28 -4.35
CA LYS A 144 -16.47 -5.96 -4.91
C LYS A 144 -17.62 -6.09 -3.92
N ASN A 145 -17.50 -7.03 -2.96
CA ASN A 145 -18.52 -7.35 -1.95
C ASN A 145 -18.26 -6.67 -0.61
N MET A 146 -17.12 -6.01 -0.42
CA MET A 146 -16.77 -5.36 0.84
C MET A 146 -17.56 -4.06 1.01
N ASP A 147 -18.01 -3.84 2.24
CA ASP A 147 -18.58 -2.55 2.65
C ASP A 147 -17.42 -1.59 2.97
N LEU A 148 -17.06 -0.79 1.97
CA LEU A 148 -16.03 0.23 2.02
C LEU A 148 -16.63 1.59 1.69
N PRO A 149 -16.20 2.67 2.37
CA PRO A 149 -16.57 4.01 1.93
C PRO A 149 -16.00 4.28 0.52
N PRO A 150 -16.56 5.24 -0.21
CA PRO A 150 -15.98 5.66 -1.49
C PRO A 150 -14.52 6.06 -1.33
N VAL A 151 -13.62 5.40 -2.10
CA VAL A 151 -12.16 5.49 -1.96
C VAL A 151 -11.61 6.72 -2.68
N ASP A 152 -10.73 7.46 -2.01
CA ASP A 152 -10.01 8.63 -2.52
C ASP A 152 -8.64 8.26 -3.10
N LEU A 153 -7.99 7.26 -2.52
CA LEU A 153 -6.64 6.87 -2.88
C LEU A 153 -6.48 5.35 -2.82
N VAL A 154 -5.95 4.77 -3.87
CA VAL A 154 -5.60 3.34 -3.91
C VAL A 154 -4.09 3.17 -3.94
N TYR A 155 -3.57 2.40 -2.98
CA TYR A 155 -2.23 1.84 -2.99
C TYR A 155 -2.30 0.43 -3.60
N PHE A 156 -1.90 0.31 -4.87
CA PHE A 156 -1.92 -0.98 -5.57
C PHE A 156 -0.54 -1.63 -5.45
N ASP A 157 -0.33 -2.38 -4.34
CA ASP A 157 0.95 -2.94 -3.92
C ASP A 157 0.97 -4.47 -3.92
N CYS A 158 0.39 -5.08 -4.93
CA CYS A 158 0.40 -6.52 -5.14
C CYS A 158 1.78 -7.02 -5.58
N PHE A 159 2.09 -8.29 -5.34
CA PHE A 159 3.27 -8.94 -5.93
C PHE A 159 3.27 -8.80 -7.45
N GLY A 160 4.48 -8.69 -8.01
CA GLY A 160 4.65 -8.43 -9.45
C GLY A 160 3.94 -9.44 -10.34
N ALA A 161 3.49 -9.00 -11.53
CA ALA A 161 2.76 -9.81 -12.50
C ALA A 161 3.52 -11.04 -13.03
N ARG A 162 4.82 -11.15 -12.72
CA ARG A 162 5.60 -12.37 -12.98
C ARG A 162 5.17 -13.52 -12.06
N VAL A 163 4.76 -13.19 -10.85
CA VAL A 163 4.42 -14.14 -9.77
C VAL A 163 2.91 -14.33 -9.67
N GLN A 164 2.17 -13.24 -9.76
CA GLN A 164 0.72 -13.22 -9.66
C GLN A 164 0.12 -12.43 -10.84
N PRO A 165 0.14 -13.01 -12.08
CA PRO A 165 -0.33 -12.31 -13.27
C PRO A 165 -1.79 -11.86 -13.16
N ASP A 166 -2.66 -12.67 -12.58
CA ASP A 166 -4.10 -12.42 -12.48
C ASP A 166 -4.43 -11.12 -11.73
N LEU A 167 -3.57 -10.70 -10.78
CA LEU A 167 -3.75 -9.45 -10.04
C LEU A 167 -3.48 -8.20 -10.90
N TRP A 168 -2.93 -8.36 -12.09
CA TRP A 168 -2.56 -7.27 -13.00
C TRP A 168 -3.43 -7.25 -14.27
N GLU A 169 -4.49 -8.03 -14.27
CA GLU A 169 -5.47 -8.07 -15.35
C GLU A 169 -6.62 -7.07 -15.11
N LYS A 170 -7.34 -6.73 -16.17
CA LYS A 170 -8.39 -5.71 -16.18
C LYS A 170 -9.47 -5.96 -15.12
N GLU A 171 -9.80 -7.24 -14.86
CA GLU A 171 -10.85 -7.62 -13.91
C GLU A 171 -10.64 -7.05 -12.51
N LEU A 172 -9.43 -7.17 -11.96
CA LEU A 172 -9.14 -6.62 -10.62
C LEU A 172 -9.16 -5.09 -10.63
N PHE A 173 -8.64 -4.44 -11.67
CA PHE A 173 -8.70 -2.98 -11.81
C PHE A 173 -10.14 -2.49 -11.91
N GLU A 174 -11.04 -3.21 -12.58
CA GLU A 174 -12.47 -2.89 -12.68
C GLU A 174 -13.14 -2.96 -11.29
N ILE A 175 -12.85 -4.01 -10.52
CA ILE A 175 -13.34 -4.18 -9.14
C ILE A 175 -12.88 -3.00 -8.27
N VAL A 176 -11.59 -2.67 -8.31
CA VAL A 176 -11.03 -1.55 -7.54
C VAL A 176 -11.64 -0.22 -7.99
N ALA A 177 -11.74 0.01 -9.29
CA ALA A 177 -12.37 1.20 -9.86
C ALA A 177 -13.82 1.38 -9.38
N SER A 178 -14.57 0.29 -9.19
CA SER A 178 -15.95 0.38 -8.69
C SER A 178 -16.08 0.98 -7.30
N LYS A 179 -15.01 0.93 -6.47
CA LYS A 179 -14.96 1.51 -5.12
C LYS A 179 -14.42 2.94 -5.09
N MET A 180 -13.78 3.40 -6.16
CA MET A 180 -13.14 4.70 -6.23
C MET A 180 -14.14 5.82 -6.60
N LYS A 181 -13.92 7.02 -6.08
CA LYS A 181 -14.62 8.25 -6.48
C LYS A 181 -14.10 8.77 -7.84
N THR A 182 -14.89 9.55 -8.54
CA THR A 182 -14.39 10.42 -9.62
C THR A 182 -13.35 11.39 -9.04
N GLY A 183 -12.24 11.58 -9.73
CA GLY A 183 -11.12 12.41 -9.29
C GLY A 183 -10.15 11.74 -8.31
N SER A 184 -10.40 10.47 -7.92
CA SER A 184 -9.51 9.72 -7.04
C SER A 184 -8.30 9.15 -7.78
N LEU A 185 -7.24 8.83 -7.03
CA LEU A 185 -5.96 8.38 -7.54
C LEU A 185 -5.71 6.89 -7.22
N LEU A 186 -5.25 6.14 -8.21
CA LEU A 186 -4.58 4.86 -8.02
C LEU A 186 -3.09 5.04 -8.29
N THR A 187 -2.24 4.66 -7.34
CA THR A 187 -0.78 4.66 -7.49
C THR A 187 -0.20 3.27 -7.35
N THR A 188 0.80 2.94 -8.18
CA THR A 188 1.49 1.65 -8.15
C THR A 188 2.92 1.78 -8.66
N TYR A 189 3.80 0.97 -8.11
CA TYR A 189 5.18 0.88 -8.55
C TYR A 189 5.34 0.28 -9.96
N SER A 190 4.30 -0.34 -10.50
CA SER A 190 4.32 -0.98 -11.81
C SER A 190 4.37 0.05 -12.93
N SER A 191 5.12 -0.26 -14.00
CA SER A 191 5.17 0.53 -15.24
C SER A 191 4.79 -0.27 -16.47
N LYS A 192 4.19 -1.49 -16.29
CA LYS A 192 3.87 -2.37 -17.41
C LYS A 192 2.86 -1.74 -18.37
N GLY A 193 3.13 -1.91 -19.68
CA GLY A 193 2.24 -1.41 -20.72
C GLY A 193 0.84 -2.06 -20.71
N SER A 194 0.73 -3.33 -20.28
CA SER A 194 -0.56 -4.01 -20.07
C SER A 194 -1.40 -3.32 -19.00
N VAL A 195 -0.78 -3.02 -17.84
CA VAL A 195 -1.44 -2.31 -16.72
C VAL A 195 -1.95 -0.94 -17.17
N ARG A 196 -1.09 -0.18 -17.88
CA ARG A 196 -1.49 1.13 -18.42
C ARG A 196 -2.70 1.01 -19.34
N ARG A 197 -2.69 0.07 -20.29
CA ARG A 197 -3.80 -0.13 -21.23
C ARG A 197 -5.08 -0.54 -20.51
N ALA A 198 -5.01 -1.47 -19.56
CA ALA A 198 -6.16 -1.90 -18.78
C ALA A 198 -6.81 -0.72 -18.03
N LEU A 199 -6.02 0.12 -17.37
CA LEU A 199 -6.51 1.32 -16.69
C LEU A 199 -7.10 2.35 -17.67
N GLN A 200 -6.47 2.57 -18.84
CA GLN A 200 -7.01 3.47 -19.87
C GLN A 200 -8.34 2.97 -20.44
N GLU A 201 -8.49 1.67 -20.67
CA GLU A 201 -9.74 1.06 -21.12
C GLU A 201 -10.88 1.19 -20.09
N LEU A 202 -10.55 1.31 -18.79
CA LEU A 202 -11.50 1.58 -17.71
C LEU A 202 -11.78 3.08 -17.51
N GLY A 203 -11.25 3.94 -18.39
CA GLY A 203 -11.50 5.38 -18.38
C GLY A 203 -10.60 6.18 -17.47
N PHE A 204 -9.51 5.60 -16.93
CA PHE A 204 -8.53 6.36 -16.15
C PHE A 204 -7.67 7.26 -17.05
N GLU A 205 -7.35 8.44 -16.55
CA GLU A 205 -6.24 9.23 -17.05
C GLU A 205 -4.94 8.71 -16.45
N VAL A 206 -4.09 8.11 -17.28
CA VAL A 206 -2.89 7.41 -16.80
C VAL A 206 -1.63 8.22 -17.08
N GLU A 207 -0.90 8.53 -16.02
CA GLU A 207 0.36 9.26 -16.04
C GLU A 207 1.53 8.31 -15.74
N LYS A 208 2.60 8.44 -16.52
CA LYS A 208 3.89 7.87 -16.16
C LYS A 208 4.65 8.85 -15.28
N LYS A 209 5.11 8.39 -14.14
CA LYS A 209 5.96 9.15 -13.22
C LYS A 209 7.36 8.52 -13.18
N GLN A 210 8.33 9.26 -12.69
CA GLN A 210 9.64 8.71 -12.36
C GLN A 210 9.46 7.58 -11.34
N GLY A 211 10.08 6.44 -11.58
CA GLY A 211 10.03 5.30 -10.66
C GLY A 211 10.87 5.50 -9.40
N PRO A 212 10.65 4.67 -8.38
CA PRO A 212 11.50 4.61 -7.20
C PRO A 212 12.90 4.07 -7.56
N PRO A 213 13.87 4.11 -6.63
CA PRO A 213 15.21 3.56 -6.87
C PRO A 213 15.16 2.15 -7.46
N GLY A 214 15.92 1.91 -8.52
CA GLY A 214 15.93 0.65 -9.25
C GLY A 214 14.85 0.47 -10.32
N LYS A 215 13.89 1.40 -10.42
CA LYS A 215 12.83 1.40 -11.44
C LYS A 215 12.82 2.72 -12.22
N ARG A 216 12.73 2.63 -13.54
CA ARG A 216 12.73 3.82 -14.41
C ARG A 216 11.43 4.61 -14.31
N GLU A 217 10.30 3.93 -14.26
CA GLU A 217 8.97 4.51 -14.31
C GLU A 217 8.03 3.83 -13.31
N MET A 218 6.98 4.52 -12.92
CA MET A 218 5.81 4.03 -12.20
C MET A 218 4.54 4.62 -12.81
N ILE A 219 3.37 4.18 -12.36
CA ILE A 219 2.08 4.63 -12.86
C ILE A 219 1.27 5.30 -11.75
N ASN A 220 0.71 6.47 -12.09
CA ASN A 220 -0.44 7.08 -11.45
C ASN A 220 -1.63 7.04 -12.41
N ALA A 221 -2.81 6.75 -11.89
CA ALA A 221 -4.05 6.68 -12.68
C ALA A 221 -5.18 7.42 -11.96
N TRP A 222 -5.70 8.47 -12.59
CA TRP A 222 -6.79 9.29 -12.07
C TRP A 222 -8.12 8.80 -12.64
N LYS A 223 -9.08 8.50 -11.77
CA LYS A 223 -10.42 8.10 -12.18
C LYS A 223 -11.20 9.32 -12.69
N LYS A 224 -11.70 9.26 -13.93
CA LYS A 224 -12.57 10.29 -14.52
C LYS A 224 -14.05 10.05 -14.22
#